data_affd9a9fdbe3f4e2428aae4e5ef6f476
#
_entry.id   affd9a9fdbe3f4e2428aae4e5ef6f476
#
_cell.length_a   1.000
_cell.length_b   1.000
_cell.length_c   1.000
_cell.angle_alpha   90.00
_cell.angle_beta   90.00
_cell.angle_gamma   90.00
#
_symmetry.space_group_name_H-M   'P 1'
#
loop_
_entity.id
_entity.type
_entity.pdbx_description
1 polymer ?
#
loop_
_entity_poly.entity_id
_entity_poly.type
_entity_poly.pdbx_seq_one_letter_code
_entity_poly.pdbx_strand_id
1 'polypeptide(L)'
;MPRVSILLTCYNHIKYLPIAFQSILDQTFQDYEIIALDDGSTDGTRQWLESQNHPRLKLIFNESNLGTYGTLNVGLQAAQGEYIAVFNDDDVWLPTKLEQQIALLDSNPQIGLVHTDGYFIDGEGQERHDSPLGFDFPRTETGDILLALIYANSIIASAVLARRECFDQLGGFNPGYFGSGDWEMWYRIAEHWQVGYLAEPLTLYRVHGANASHKLDRIWRDDLKLRTWISPRIDSYKNRFPESELTRARAHNLACLGTVQALTGDPQSARSSYRESLRFDPTRWKSRARILATYLPQKLFRKLL
;
A
#
# COMPACT_ATOMS: atom_id res chain seq x y z
N MET A 1 14.69 -2.47 24.45
CA MET A 1 14.49 -2.35 23.00
C MET A 1 13.10 -1.75 22.82
N PRO A 2 12.90 -0.84 21.87
CA PRO A 2 11.57 -0.25 21.64
C PRO A 2 10.57 -1.32 21.20
N ARG A 3 9.29 -1.13 21.49
CA ARG A 3 8.23 -2.02 20.99
C ARG A 3 7.90 -1.76 19.52
N VAL A 4 7.99 -0.51 19.07
CA VAL A 4 7.67 -0.12 17.69
C VAL A 4 8.86 0.53 17.03
N SER A 5 9.20 0.12 15.81
CA SER A 5 10.06 0.88 14.90
C SER A 5 9.20 1.57 13.86
N ILE A 6 9.21 2.89 13.85
CA ILE A 6 8.49 3.72 12.87
C ILE A 6 9.46 4.02 11.72
N LEU A 7 9.17 3.48 10.55
CA LEU A 7 9.92 3.73 9.32
C LEU A 7 9.33 4.94 8.62
N LEU A 8 9.91 6.13 8.86
CA LEU A 8 9.52 7.38 8.23
C LEU A 8 10.30 7.56 6.94
N THR A 9 9.67 7.32 5.79
CA THR A 9 10.28 7.50 4.48
C THR A 9 10.11 8.94 4.01
N CYS A 10 11.23 9.60 3.64
CA CYS A 10 11.28 10.99 3.25
C CYS A 10 11.87 11.17 1.85
N TYR A 11 11.16 11.92 1.00
CA TYR A 11 11.68 12.30 -0.32
C TYR A 11 11.04 13.57 -0.88
N ASN A 12 11.75 14.70 -0.78
CA ASN A 12 11.34 16.00 -1.35
C ASN A 12 9.95 16.48 -0.87
N HIS A 13 9.65 16.33 0.42
CA HIS A 13 8.40 16.74 1.05
C HIS A 13 8.63 17.64 2.27
N ILE A 14 9.65 18.52 2.25
CA ILE A 14 9.96 19.43 3.37
C ILE A 14 8.75 20.22 3.85
N LYS A 15 7.81 20.56 2.96
CA LYS A 15 6.56 21.27 3.30
C LYS A 15 5.71 20.49 4.31
N TYR A 16 5.68 19.17 4.22
CA TYR A 16 4.78 18.30 5.01
C TYR A 16 5.49 17.59 6.15
N LEU A 17 6.78 17.29 5.98
CA LEU A 17 7.59 16.54 6.93
C LEU A 17 7.52 17.05 8.38
N PRO A 18 7.56 18.37 8.68
CA PRO A 18 7.43 18.84 10.06
C PRO A 18 6.13 18.45 10.73
N ILE A 19 5.01 18.45 9.99
CA ILE A 19 3.68 18.07 10.48
C ILE A 19 3.61 16.57 10.68
N ALA A 20 4.11 15.80 9.71
CA ALA A 20 4.18 14.33 9.81
C ALA A 20 5.02 13.89 11.02
N PHE A 21 6.21 14.48 11.19
CA PHE A 21 7.10 14.17 12.31
C PHE A 21 6.46 14.53 13.66
N GLN A 22 5.81 15.70 13.77
CA GLN A 22 5.10 16.09 14.98
C GLN A 22 4.00 15.10 15.33
N SER A 23 3.26 14.59 14.35
CA SER A 23 2.19 13.60 14.57
C SER A 23 2.70 12.26 15.15
N ILE A 24 3.99 11.91 14.91
CA ILE A 24 4.64 10.80 15.59
C ILE A 24 4.91 11.16 17.05
N LEU A 25 5.40 12.35 17.32
CA LEU A 25 5.73 12.79 18.69
C LEU A 25 4.47 12.91 19.56
N ASP A 26 3.33 13.23 18.98
CA ASP A 26 2.02 13.38 19.63
C ASP A 26 1.33 12.04 19.92
N GLN A 27 1.92 10.89 19.55
CA GLN A 27 1.33 9.58 19.87
C GLN A 27 1.25 9.36 21.37
N THR A 28 0.13 8.81 21.85
CA THR A 28 -0.06 8.43 23.27
C THR A 28 0.86 7.29 23.69
N PHE A 29 1.11 6.36 22.80
CA PHE A 29 2.08 5.28 23.00
C PHE A 29 3.50 5.79 22.80
N GLN A 30 4.39 5.63 23.79
CA GLN A 30 5.72 6.26 23.81
C GLN A 30 6.92 5.30 23.67
N ASP A 31 6.70 3.97 23.68
CA ASP A 31 7.78 2.98 23.56
C ASP A 31 8.08 2.66 22.10
N TYR A 32 8.62 3.65 21.37
CA TYR A 32 9.00 3.54 19.96
C TYR A 32 10.36 4.17 19.67
N GLU A 33 10.96 3.77 18.57
CA GLU A 33 12.03 4.48 17.85
C GLU A 33 11.50 5.04 16.52
N ILE A 34 12.10 6.11 16.04
CA ILE A 34 11.86 6.71 14.73
C ILE A 34 13.09 6.46 13.87
N ILE A 35 12.93 5.79 12.76
CA ILE A 35 13.97 5.64 11.74
C ILE A 35 13.57 6.49 10.55
N ALA A 36 14.10 7.71 10.49
CA ALA A 36 13.86 8.62 9.38
C ALA A 36 14.86 8.31 8.25
N LEU A 37 14.30 8.02 7.09
CA LEU A 37 14.98 7.48 5.92
C LEU A 37 14.88 8.51 4.78
N ASP A 38 15.92 9.32 4.59
CA ASP A 38 15.96 10.28 3.47
C ASP A 38 16.47 9.58 2.21
N ASP A 39 15.64 9.53 1.17
CA ASP A 39 15.92 8.86 -0.09
C ASP A 39 16.56 9.80 -1.13
N GLY A 40 17.51 10.61 -0.69
CA GLY A 40 18.27 11.52 -1.56
C GLY A 40 17.49 12.80 -1.89
N SER A 41 16.85 13.41 -0.90
CA SER A 41 16.13 14.67 -1.06
C SER A 41 17.03 15.87 -1.40
N THR A 42 16.47 16.83 -2.13
CA THR A 42 17.17 18.05 -2.58
C THR A 42 16.46 19.36 -2.20
N ASP A 43 15.34 19.27 -1.47
CA ASP A 43 14.45 20.40 -1.15
C ASP A 43 14.62 20.98 0.26
N GLY A 44 15.64 20.52 1.02
CA GLY A 44 15.85 20.92 2.41
C GLY A 44 15.39 19.89 3.44
N THR A 45 14.78 18.78 3.01
CA THR A 45 14.35 17.65 3.88
C THR A 45 15.50 17.15 4.74
N ARG A 46 16.67 16.86 4.16
CA ARG A 46 17.84 16.38 4.86
C ARG A 46 18.31 17.33 5.97
N GLN A 47 18.46 18.62 5.64
CA GLN A 47 18.90 19.66 6.58
C GLN A 47 17.92 19.79 7.74
N TRP A 48 16.63 19.69 7.45
CA TRP A 48 15.61 19.72 8.48
C TRP A 48 15.72 18.50 9.41
N LEU A 49 15.87 17.30 8.87
CA LEU A 49 16.07 16.08 9.67
C LEU A 49 17.32 16.16 10.55
N GLU A 50 18.45 16.63 10.01
CA GLU A 50 19.71 16.83 10.74
C GLU A 50 19.55 17.83 11.88
N SER A 51 18.64 18.79 11.79
CA SER A 51 18.35 19.78 12.84
C SER A 51 17.49 19.22 13.98
N GLN A 52 16.87 18.04 13.81
CA GLN A 52 16.03 17.43 14.84
C GLN A 52 16.90 16.74 15.89
N ASN A 53 16.85 17.22 17.12
CA ASN A 53 17.57 16.61 18.25
C ASN A 53 16.57 15.85 19.13
N HIS A 54 16.26 14.60 18.76
CA HIS A 54 15.29 13.77 19.50
C HIS A 54 15.92 12.42 19.88
N PRO A 55 15.84 11.97 21.17
CA PRO A 55 16.57 10.79 21.65
C PRO A 55 16.12 9.47 21.02
N ARG A 56 14.91 9.41 20.45
CA ARG A 56 14.35 8.25 19.76
C ARG A 56 14.56 8.27 18.25
N LEU A 57 15.20 9.33 17.71
CA LEU A 57 15.39 9.52 16.27
C LEU A 57 16.72 8.93 15.82
N LYS A 58 16.65 8.06 14.83
CA LYS A 58 17.78 7.56 14.05
C LYS A 58 17.65 8.06 12.63
N LEU A 59 18.69 8.70 12.11
CA LEU A 59 18.73 9.23 10.74
C LEU A 59 19.51 8.27 9.83
N ILE A 60 18.97 7.98 8.68
CA ILE A 60 19.64 7.24 7.60
C ILE A 60 19.46 8.02 6.31
N PHE A 61 20.56 8.34 5.65
CA PHE A 61 20.57 9.07 4.39
C PHE A 61 21.06 8.14 3.28
N ASN A 62 20.21 7.83 2.33
CA ASN A 62 20.62 7.09 1.15
C ASN A 62 21.52 7.96 0.26
N GLU A 63 22.58 7.37 -0.31
CA GLU A 63 23.49 8.06 -1.23
C GLU A 63 22.81 8.41 -2.56
N SER A 64 21.79 7.64 -2.93
CA SER A 64 20.98 7.84 -4.14
C SER A 64 19.56 7.39 -3.87
N ASN A 65 18.60 7.83 -4.71
CA ASN A 65 17.20 7.42 -4.61
C ASN A 65 17.04 5.92 -4.90
N LEU A 66 16.64 5.16 -3.88
CA LEU A 66 16.37 3.72 -3.94
C LEU A 66 14.89 3.41 -4.23
N GLY A 67 14.02 4.44 -4.21
CA GLY A 67 12.58 4.33 -4.23
C GLY A 67 12.01 3.89 -2.88
N THR A 68 10.70 4.08 -2.70
CA THR A 68 10.01 3.84 -1.42
C THR A 68 10.33 2.47 -0.82
N TYR A 69 10.27 1.41 -1.62
CA TYR A 69 10.42 0.04 -1.12
C TYR A 69 11.87 -0.37 -0.87
N GLY A 70 12.81 0.17 -1.65
CA GLY A 70 14.24 0.04 -1.37
C GLY A 70 14.61 0.72 -0.05
N THR A 71 14.12 1.94 0.15
CA THR A 71 14.32 2.73 1.37
C THR A 71 13.67 2.10 2.60
N LEU A 72 12.44 1.56 2.48
CA LEU A 72 11.80 0.80 3.55
C LEU A 72 12.63 -0.42 3.96
N ASN A 73 13.27 -1.12 3.01
CA ASN A 73 14.14 -2.25 3.33
C ASN A 73 15.39 -1.85 4.11
N VAL A 74 15.96 -0.69 3.82
CA VAL A 74 17.06 -0.12 4.66
C VAL A 74 16.56 0.12 6.09
N GLY A 75 15.35 0.66 6.24
CA GLY A 75 14.70 0.85 7.53
C GLY A 75 14.44 -0.46 8.28
N LEU A 76 13.94 -1.49 7.59
CA LEU A 76 13.71 -2.82 8.18
C LEU A 76 14.98 -3.44 8.75
N GLN A 77 16.11 -3.29 8.07
CA GLN A 77 17.41 -3.78 8.58
C GLN A 77 17.88 -3.04 9.82
N ALA A 78 17.51 -1.76 9.97
CA ALA A 78 17.91 -0.92 11.10
C ALA A 78 16.94 -1.01 12.29
N ALA A 79 15.73 -1.53 12.07
CA ALA A 79 14.65 -1.61 13.03
C ALA A 79 14.94 -2.62 14.16
N GLN A 80 14.53 -2.28 15.40
CA GLN A 80 14.72 -3.13 16.59
C GLN A 80 13.39 -3.50 17.25
N GLY A 81 12.29 -2.84 16.87
CA GLY A 81 10.97 -3.03 17.45
C GLY A 81 10.36 -4.39 17.13
N GLU A 82 9.48 -4.85 18.00
CA GLU A 82 8.62 -6.02 17.79
C GLU A 82 7.60 -5.77 16.67
N TYR A 83 7.19 -4.52 16.52
CA TYR A 83 6.27 -4.06 15.49
C TYR A 83 6.94 -3.05 14.56
N ILE A 84 6.56 -3.08 13.30
CA ILE A 84 7.01 -2.17 12.25
C ILE A 84 5.82 -1.31 11.81
N ALA A 85 5.95 -0.01 11.95
CA ALA A 85 5.02 0.96 11.39
C ALA A 85 5.61 1.60 10.14
N VAL A 86 4.86 1.60 9.03
CA VAL A 86 5.24 2.31 7.80
C VAL A 86 4.61 3.69 7.82
N PHE A 87 5.39 4.73 7.55
CA PHE A 87 4.89 6.09 7.55
C PHE A 87 5.56 6.94 6.47
N ASN A 88 4.77 7.64 5.69
CA ASN A 88 5.25 8.58 4.69
C ASN A 88 5.31 9.99 5.27
N ASP A 89 6.25 10.80 4.79
CA ASP A 89 6.53 12.15 5.27
C ASP A 89 5.50 13.21 4.87
N ASP A 90 4.45 12.82 4.15
CA ASP A 90 3.35 13.69 3.70
C ASP A 90 2.01 13.41 4.42
N ASP A 91 1.91 12.31 5.18
CA ASP A 91 0.70 11.91 5.90
C ASP A 91 0.69 12.42 7.36
N VAL A 92 -0.42 12.17 8.07
CA VAL A 92 -0.55 12.54 9.50
C VAL A 92 -1.22 11.41 10.28
N TRP A 93 -0.72 11.13 11.47
CA TRP A 93 -1.35 10.21 12.42
C TRP A 93 -2.11 10.94 13.52
N LEU A 94 -3.24 10.39 13.93
CA LEU A 94 -3.94 10.87 15.14
C LEU A 94 -3.36 10.20 16.41
N PRO A 95 -3.46 10.84 17.58
CA PRO A 95 -2.64 10.51 18.76
C PRO A 95 -2.75 9.07 19.26
N THR A 96 -3.92 8.42 19.17
CA THR A 96 -4.14 7.09 19.74
C THR A 96 -3.87 5.93 18.79
N LYS A 97 -3.34 6.22 17.58
CA LYS A 97 -3.16 5.20 16.53
C LYS A 97 -2.30 4.03 16.97
N LEU A 98 -1.09 4.28 17.45
CA LEU A 98 -0.17 3.20 17.85
C LEU A 98 -0.72 2.42 19.03
N GLU A 99 -1.26 3.10 20.04
CA GLU A 99 -1.84 2.46 21.24
C GLU A 99 -2.93 1.46 20.88
N GLN A 100 -3.89 1.85 20.04
CA GLN A 100 -4.99 0.99 19.62
C GLN A 100 -4.54 -0.17 18.75
N GLN A 101 -3.62 0.07 17.81
CA GLN A 101 -3.09 -0.99 16.94
C GLN A 101 -2.31 -2.03 17.71
N ILE A 102 -1.48 -1.60 18.69
CA ILE A 102 -0.73 -2.50 19.55
C ILE A 102 -1.66 -3.34 20.40
N ALA A 103 -2.69 -2.72 21.03
CA ALA A 103 -3.67 -3.44 21.82
C ALA A 103 -4.37 -4.55 21.01
N LEU A 104 -4.71 -4.27 19.74
CA LEU A 104 -5.32 -5.27 18.86
C LEU A 104 -4.34 -6.38 18.50
N LEU A 105 -3.08 -6.07 18.18
CA LEU A 105 -2.05 -7.07 17.90
C LEU A 105 -1.76 -7.93 19.13
N ASP A 106 -1.55 -7.32 20.30
CA ASP A 106 -1.24 -8.04 21.55
C ASP A 106 -2.32 -9.06 21.92
N SER A 107 -3.58 -8.69 21.70
CA SER A 107 -4.74 -9.55 22.02
C SER A 107 -5.00 -10.65 20.99
N ASN A 108 -4.38 -10.58 19.79
CA ASN A 108 -4.69 -11.47 18.68
C ASN A 108 -3.41 -11.96 17.96
N PRO A 109 -2.77 -13.03 18.45
CA PRO A 109 -1.52 -13.54 17.86
C PRO A 109 -1.62 -13.97 16.39
N GLN A 110 -2.83 -14.31 15.91
CA GLN A 110 -3.09 -14.69 14.53
C GLN A 110 -3.08 -13.50 13.56
N ILE A 111 -3.13 -12.26 14.06
CA ILE A 111 -3.08 -11.04 13.23
C ILE A 111 -1.62 -10.66 13.00
N GLY A 112 -1.20 -10.60 11.74
CA GLY A 112 0.15 -10.18 11.34
C GLY A 112 0.26 -8.68 11.09
N LEU A 113 -0.84 -8.03 10.69
CA LEU A 113 -0.90 -6.64 10.31
C LEU A 113 -2.22 -6.04 10.77
N VAL A 114 -2.17 -4.80 11.28
CA VAL A 114 -3.36 -3.99 11.59
C VAL A 114 -3.29 -2.69 10.81
N HIS A 115 -4.39 -2.30 10.17
CA HIS A 115 -4.54 -0.97 9.59
C HIS A 115 -5.77 -0.24 10.17
N THR A 116 -5.81 1.08 9.96
CA THR A 116 -6.88 1.93 10.50
C THR A 116 -7.73 2.51 9.38
N ASP A 117 -8.96 2.93 9.68
CA ASP A 117 -9.70 3.90 8.87
C ASP A 117 -8.98 5.27 8.88
N GLY A 118 -9.43 6.20 8.05
CA GLY A 118 -8.85 7.52 7.95
C GLY A 118 -9.61 8.43 7.00
N TYR A 119 -9.01 9.58 6.75
CA TYR A 119 -9.53 10.58 5.81
C TYR A 119 -8.47 10.97 4.78
N PHE A 120 -8.94 11.39 3.61
CA PHE A 120 -8.10 12.15 2.69
C PHE A 120 -8.04 13.60 3.13
N ILE A 121 -6.84 14.18 3.10
CA ILE A 121 -6.62 15.62 3.32
C ILE A 121 -5.94 16.23 2.10
N ASP A 122 -6.15 17.52 1.88
CA ASP A 122 -5.48 18.25 0.80
C ASP A 122 -4.05 18.70 1.18
N GLY A 123 -3.39 19.44 0.27
CA GLY A 123 -2.06 19.99 0.50
C GLY A 123 -1.98 21.00 1.67
N GLU A 124 -3.09 21.53 2.13
CA GLU A 124 -3.19 22.46 3.25
C GLU A 124 -3.67 21.77 4.54
N GLY A 125 -3.92 20.46 4.50
CA GLY A 125 -4.34 19.65 5.64
C GLY A 125 -5.85 19.68 5.91
N GLN A 126 -6.66 20.21 4.98
CA GLN A 126 -8.10 20.21 5.11
C GLN A 126 -8.69 18.87 4.68
N GLU A 127 -9.65 18.36 5.43
CA GLU A 127 -10.32 17.11 5.11
C GLU A 127 -11.06 17.21 3.77
N ARG A 128 -10.95 16.15 2.97
CA ARG A 128 -11.63 16.00 1.69
C ARG A 128 -12.76 15.00 1.83
N HIS A 129 -13.96 15.42 1.47
CA HIS A 129 -15.17 14.58 1.48
C HIS A 129 -15.49 13.98 0.10
N ASP A 130 -14.66 14.27 -0.90
CA ASP A 130 -14.69 13.63 -2.23
C ASP A 130 -13.74 12.41 -2.26
N SER A 131 -13.79 11.66 -3.35
CA SER A 131 -12.87 10.55 -3.60
C SER A 131 -11.72 11.02 -4.51
N PRO A 132 -10.69 11.72 -3.97
CA PRO A 132 -9.70 12.44 -4.77
C PRO A 132 -8.81 11.51 -5.61
N LEU A 133 -8.75 10.23 -5.26
CA LEU A 133 -8.02 9.19 -5.98
C LEU A 133 -8.94 8.28 -6.80
N GLY A 134 -10.25 8.62 -6.90
CA GLY A 134 -11.25 7.81 -7.57
C GLY A 134 -11.78 6.64 -6.73
N PHE A 135 -11.43 6.58 -5.45
CA PHE A 135 -11.96 5.65 -4.46
C PHE A 135 -12.05 6.32 -3.09
N ASP A 136 -12.95 5.83 -2.24
CA ASP A 136 -13.07 6.26 -0.84
C ASP A 136 -11.91 5.69 -0.01
N PHE A 137 -11.70 6.24 1.20
CA PHE A 137 -10.69 5.68 2.10
C PHE A 137 -10.99 4.20 2.33
N PRO A 138 -10.00 3.30 2.14
CA PRO A 138 -10.27 1.86 2.12
C PRO A 138 -10.70 1.34 3.49
N ARG A 139 -11.77 0.55 3.51
CA ARG A 139 -12.30 -0.12 4.70
C ARG A 139 -12.33 -1.62 4.46
N THR A 140 -11.97 -2.38 5.48
CA THR A 140 -12.01 -3.84 5.47
C THR A 140 -12.75 -4.38 6.69
N GLU A 141 -12.73 -5.68 6.86
CA GLU A 141 -13.09 -6.34 8.10
C GLU A 141 -11.85 -6.98 8.71
N THR A 142 -11.84 -7.20 10.03
CA THR A 142 -10.80 -7.99 10.67
C THR A 142 -10.96 -9.46 10.27
N GLY A 143 -9.87 -10.11 9.84
CA GLY A 143 -9.88 -11.52 9.51
C GLY A 143 -9.05 -11.88 8.27
N ASP A 144 -9.53 -12.86 7.52
CA ASP A 144 -8.92 -13.29 6.28
C ASP A 144 -9.39 -12.43 5.11
N ILE A 145 -8.57 -11.44 4.75
CA ILE A 145 -8.86 -10.50 3.65
C ILE A 145 -8.10 -10.83 2.35
N LEU A 146 -7.50 -12.02 2.24
CA LEU A 146 -6.70 -12.37 1.07
C LEU A 146 -7.49 -12.22 -0.25
N LEU A 147 -8.75 -12.66 -0.28
CA LEU A 147 -9.60 -12.47 -1.46
C LEU A 147 -9.86 -10.99 -1.76
N ALA A 148 -10.07 -10.16 -0.74
CA ALA A 148 -10.26 -8.71 -0.93
C ALA A 148 -9.02 -8.08 -1.60
N LEU A 149 -7.82 -8.52 -1.21
CA LEU A 149 -6.57 -8.05 -1.80
C LEU A 149 -6.34 -8.54 -3.25
N ILE A 150 -7.04 -9.59 -3.71
CA ILE A 150 -7.08 -9.95 -5.14
C ILE A 150 -7.90 -8.91 -5.92
N TYR A 151 -8.94 -8.35 -5.30
CA TYR A 151 -9.80 -7.36 -5.97
C TYR A 151 -9.13 -5.99 -6.06
N ALA A 152 -8.56 -5.48 -4.96
CA ALA A 152 -7.92 -4.16 -4.91
C ALA A 152 -6.95 -4.06 -3.72
N ASN A 153 -6.05 -3.06 -3.73
CA ASN A 153 -5.36 -2.65 -2.52
C ASN A 153 -6.36 -1.96 -1.59
N SER A 154 -6.64 -2.60 -0.47
CA SER A 154 -7.59 -2.10 0.55
C SER A 154 -6.88 -1.57 1.78
N ILE A 155 -5.58 -1.26 1.71
CA ILE A 155 -4.75 -0.85 2.84
C ILE A 155 -3.86 0.32 2.42
N ILE A 156 -4.01 1.45 3.09
CA ILE A 156 -3.09 2.59 2.95
C ILE A 156 -1.80 2.30 3.73
N ALA A 157 -0.64 2.47 3.09
CA ALA A 157 0.66 2.13 3.70
C ALA A 157 0.89 2.83 5.04
N SER A 158 0.64 4.13 5.14
CA SER A 158 0.79 4.91 6.38
C SER A 158 -0.21 4.53 7.48
N ALA A 159 -1.24 3.73 7.18
CA ALA A 159 -2.19 3.24 8.18
C ALA A 159 -1.71 1.98 8.91
N VAL A 160 -0.61 1.37 8.46
CA VAL A 160 -0.20 0.01 8.87
C VAL A 160 0.69 0.01 10.11
N LEU A 161 0.45 -0.97 10.99
CA LEU A 161 1.36 -1.52 11.98
C LEU A 161 1.39 -3.05 11.79
N ALA A 162 2.56 -3.63 11.55
CA ALA A 162 2.72 -5.07 11.31
C ALA A 162 3.70 -5.70 12.29
N ARG A 163 3.55 -6.99 12.57
CA ARG A 163 4.57 -7.74 13.30
C ARG A 163 5.86 -7.79 12.49
N ARG A 164 6.98 -7.56 13.13
CA ARG A 164 8.31 -7.74 12.54
C ARG A 164 8.48 -9.15 11.99
N GLU A 165 7.95 -10.14 12.69
CA GLU A 165 7.98 -11.55 12.29
C GLU A 165 7.47 -11.76 10.85
N CYS A 166 6.49 -11.00 10.39
CA CYS A 166 6.00 -11.07 9.00
C CYS A 166 7.11 -10.75 7.99
N PHE A 167 7.91 -9.73 8.26
CA PHE A 167 9.03 -9.35 7.39
C PHE A 167 10.20 -10.32 7.54
N ASP A 168 10.46 -10.84 8.73
CA ASP A 168 11.53 -11.81 8.98
C ASP A 168 11.26 -13.13 8.25
N GLN A 169 10.00 -13.59 8.20
CA GLN A 169 9.61 -14.84 7.52
C GLN A 169 9.43 -14.68 6.01
N LEU A 170 8.87 -13.57 5.55
CA LEU A 170 8.51 -13.37 4.14
C LEU A 170 9.57 -12.60 3.35
N GLY A 171 10.54 -12.02 4.02
CA GLY A 171 11.44 -11.01 3.47
C GLY A 171 10.80 -9.62 3.42
N GLY A 172 11.60 -8.62 3.06
CA GLY A 172 11.17 -7.22 2.97
C GLY A 172 10.27 -6.92 1.79
N PHE A 173 10.11 -5.63 1.51
CA PHE A 173 9.39 -5.12 0.34
C PHE A 173 10.13 -5.43 -0.95
N ASN A 174 9.41 -5.63 -2.05
CA ASN A 174 10.02 -5.83 -3.36
C ASN A 174 10.38 -4.46 -4.00
N PRO A 175 11.68 -4.11 -4.14
CA PRO A 175 12.10 -2.83 -4.68
C PRO A 175 11.83 -2.69 -6.19
N GLY A 176 11.40 -3.74 -6.85
CA GLY A 176 11.02 -3.71 -8.27
C GLY A 176 9.69 -3.02 -8.54
N TYR A 177 8.91 -2.65 -7.50
CA TYR A 177 7.70 -1.85 -7.61
C TYR A 177 8.00 -0.37 -7.42
N PHE A 178 7.18 0.47 -8.05
CA PHE A 178 7.27 1.93 -7.90
C PHE A 178 6.31 2.46 -6.83
N GLY A 179 5.04 2.05 -6.86
CA GLY A 179 3.99 2.57 -5.98
C GLY A 179 2.98 1.54 -5.50
N SER A 180 3.14 0.24 -5.86
CA SER A 180 2.23 -0.84 -5.44
C SER A 180 2.93 -1.98 -4.70
N GLY A 181 4.16 -1.76 -4.21
CA GLY A 181 4.89 -2.79 -3.48
C GLY A 181 4.41 -2.99 -2.03
N ASP A 182 3.68 -2.01 -1.49
CA ASP A 182 2.90 -2.15 -0.27
C ASP A 182 1.79 -3.19 -0.46
N TRP A 183 1.01 -3.10 -1.53
CA TRP A 183 -0.02 -4.09 -1.85
C TRP A 183 0.56 -5.50 -2.00
N GLU A 184 1.69 -5.65 -2.68
CA GLU A 184 2.39 -6.93 -2.81
C GLU A 184 2.80 -7.48 -1.45
N MET A 185 3.32 -6.63 -0.55
CA MET A 185 3.71 -7.03 0.80
C MET A 185 2.51 -7.41 1.66
N TRP A 186 1.44 -6.61 1.64
CA TRP A 186 0.22 -6.92 2.38
C TRP A 186 -0.44 -8.20 1.89
N TYR A 187 -0.39 -8.47 0.59
CA TYR A 187 -0.85 -9.72 0.01
C TYR A 187 -0.07 -10.92 0.56
N ARG A 188 1.28 -10.86 0.59
CA ARG A 188 2.11 -11.92 1.16
C ARG A 188 1.84 -12.14 2.65
N ILE A 189 1.63 -11.08 3.41
CA ILE A 189 1.23 -11.20 4.82
C ILE A 189 -0.13 -11.89 4.93
N ALA A 190 -1.12 -11.50 4.14
CA ALA A 190 -2.45 -12.09 4.18
C ALA A 190 -2.51 -13.56 3.68
N GLU A 191 -1.48 -14.05 2.97
CA GLU A 191 -1.34 -15.48 2.68
C GLU A 191 -1.15 -16.31 3.95
N HIS A 192 -0.55 -15.74 5.01
CA HIS A 192 -0.11 -16.47 6.21
C HIS A 192 -0.79 -16.00 7.51
N TRP A 193 -1.23 -14.76 7.61
CA TRP A 193 -1.85 -14.16 8.79
C TRP A 193 -3.18 -13.52 8.47
N GLN A 194 -3.98 -13.35 9.51
CA GLN A 194 -5.14 -12.47 9.44
C GLN A 194 -4.70 -11.00 9.46
N VAL A 195 -5.56 -10.13 8.97
CA VAL A 195 -5.37 -8.67 9.01
C VAL A 195 -6.41 -8.07 9.94
N GLY A 196 -5.96 -7.21 10.84
CA GLY A 196 -6.82 -6.45 11.74
C GLY A 196 -7.23 -5.11 11.13
N TYR A 197 -8.44 -4.68 11.41
CA TYR A 197 -8.96 -3.38 11.01
C TYR A 197 -9.53 -2.63 12.21
N LEU A 198 -9.10 -1.39 12.38
CA LEU A 198 -9.68 -0.43 13.33
C LEU A 198 -10.54 0.56 12.56
N ALA A 199 -11.83 0.56 12.85
CA ALA A 199 -12.81 1.44 12.18
C ALA A 199 -12.70 2.92 12.60
N GLU A 200 -11.78 3.25 13.49
CA GLU A 200 -11.50 4.63 13.88
C GLU A 200 -10.58 5.30 12.85
N PRO A 201 -10.91 6.54 12.43
CA PRO A 201 -10.10 7.28 11.45
C PRO A 201 -8.85 7.85 12.12
N LEU A 202 -7.78 7.04 12.17
CA LEU A 202 -6.54 7.38 12.85
C LEU A 202 -5.39 7.75 11.91
N THR A 203 -5.63 7.73 10.59
CA THR A 203 -4.66 8.10 9.56
C THR A 203 -5.25 9.14 8.61
N LEU A 204 -4.53 10.24 8.39
CA LEU A 204 -4.87 11.27 7.41
C LEU A 204 -3.91 11.14 6.23
N TYR A 205 -4.44 10.68 5.09
CA TYR A 205 -3.66 10.53 3.86
C TYR A 205 -3.71 11.82 3.05
N ARG A 206 -2.55 12.40 2.78
CA ARG A 206 -2.46 13.67 2.05
C ARG A 206 -2.45 13.45 0.54
N VAL A 207 -3.32 14.18 -0.16
CA VAL A 207 -3.40 14.18 -1.62
C VAL A 207 -2.89 15.51 -2.17
N HIS A 208 -1.79 15.44 -2.91
CA HIS A 208 -1.15 16.60 -3.55
C HIS A 208 -0.52 16.19 -4.89
N GLY A 209 -0.10 17.16 -5.69
CA GLY A 209 0.35 16.90 -7.06
C GLY A 209 1.61 16.03 -7.23
N ALA A 210 2.40 15.84 -6.16
CA ALA A 210 3.63 15.04 -6.18
C ALA A 210 3.43 13.57 -5.78
N ASN A 211 2.24 13.16 -5.28
CA ASN A 211 2.01 11.77 -4.88
C ASN A 211 2.37 10.76 -5.99
N ALA A 212 2.96 9.65 -5.57
CA ALA A 212 3.30 8.54 -6.48
C ALA A 212 2.05 7.99 -7.20
N SER A 213 0.90 7.97 -6.53
CA SER A 213 -0.40 7.52 -7.07
C SER A 213 -0.85 8.29 -8.31
N HIS A 214 -0.39 9.51 -8.54
CA HIS A 214 -0.69 10.30 -9.74
C HIS A 214 0.16 9.92 -10.96
N LYS A 215 1.22 9.12 -10.80
CA LYS A 215 2.10 8.68 -11.90
C LYS A 215 1.54 7.40 -12.55
N LEU A 216 0.34 7.51 -13.14
CA LEU A 216 -0.49 6.41 -13.61
C LEU A 216 0.26 5.40 -14.51
N ASP A 217 1.10 5.84 -15.45
CA ASP A 217 1.84 4.93 -16.32
C ASP A 217 2.80 4.00 -15.54
N ARG A 218 3.35 4.46 -14.39
CA ARG A 218 4.19 3.63 -13.52
C ARG A 218 3.34 2.70 -12.67
N ILE A 219 2.24 3.19 -12.12
CA ILE A 219 1.27 2.39 -11.36
C ILE A 219 0.69 1.25 -12.21
N TRP A 220 0.31 1.52 -13.47
CA TRP A 220 -0.20 0.46 -14.36
C TRP A 220 0.84 -0.64 -14.64
N ARG A 221 2.13 -0.28 -14.72
CA ARG A 221 3.21 -1.28 -14.86
C ARG A 221 3.37 -2.13 -13.60
N ASP A 222 3.22 -1.53 -12.44
CA ASP A 222 3.22 -2.26 -11.17
C ASP A 222 2.01 -3.18 -11.08
N ASP A 223 0.82 -2.68 -11.40
CA ASP A 223 -0.41 -3.46 -11.41
C ASP A 223 -0.32 -4.64 -12.40
N LEU A 224 0.30 -4.43 -13.57
CA LEU A 224 0.58 -5.51 -14.53
C LEU A 224 1.44 -6.61 -13.90
N LYS A 225 2.54 -6.25 -13.23
CA LYS A 225 3.41 -7.22 -12.53
C LYS A 225 2.64 -7.97 -11.46
N LEU A 226 1.92 -7.22 -10.61
CA LEU A 226 1.20 -7.79 -9.47
C LEU A 226 0.06 -8.72 -9.92
N ARG A 227 -0.76 -8.31 -10.88
CA ARG A 227 -1.84 -9.13 -11.43
C ARG A 227 -1.33 -10.40 -12.09
N THR A 228 -0.21 -10.32 -12.80
CA THR A 228 0.45 -11.49 -13.39
C THR A 228 0.97 -12.43 -12.30
N TRP A 229 1.54 -11.89 -11.24
CA TRP A 229 2.07 -12.66 -10.11
C TRP A 229 0.96 -13.30 -9.26
N ILE A 230 -0.19 -12.64 -9.08
CA ILE A 230 -1.37 -13.17 -8.37
C ILE A 230 -2.04 -14.30 -9.15
N SER A 231 -2.13 -14.21 -10.48
CA SER A 231 -2.92 -15.13 -11.32
C SER A 231 -2.73 -16.62 -11.00
N PRO A 232 -1.50 -17.18 -10.98
CA PRO A 232 -1.30 -18.61 -10.69
C PRO A 232 -1.52 -18.95 -9.21
N ARG A 233 -1.46 -17.98 -8.31
CA ARG A 233 -1.63 -18.22 -6.87
C ARG A 233 -3.07 -18.49 -6.47
N ILE A 234 -4.05 -17.95 -7.19
CA ILE A 234 -5.47 -18.14 -6.86
C ILE A 234 -5.82 -19.62 -6.79
N ASP A 235 -5.22 -20.47 -7.64
CA ASP A 235 -5.47 -21.91 -7.66
C ASP A 235 -4.94 -22.65 -6.43
N SER A 236 -3.95 -22.09 -5.75
CA SER A 236 -3.40 -22.69 -4.53
C SER A 236 -4.33 -22.54 -3.32
N TYR A 237 -5.33 -21.66 -3.38
CA TYR A 237 -6.23 -21.38 -2.26
C TYR A 237 -7.50 -22.23 -2.22
N LYS A 238 -7.61 -23.28 -3.05
CA LYS A 238 -8.78 -24.19 -3.12
C LYS A 238 -9.16 -24.87 -1.81
N ASN A 239 -8.20 -25.01 -0.89
CA ASN A 239 -8.45 -25.58 0.45
C ASN A 239 -8.82 -24.49 1.49
N ARG A 240 -8.73 -23.22 1.13
CA ARG A 240 -8.97 -22.06 2.02
C ARG A 240 -10.30 -21.38 1.70
N PHE A 241 -10.70 -21.34 0.43
CA PHE A 241 -11.90 -20.63 -0.02
C PHE A 241 -12.78 -21.50 -0.91
N PRO A 242 -14.10 -21.27 -0.92
CA PRO A 242 -15.02 -21.95 -1.83
C PRO A 242 -14.66 -21.71 -3.30
N GLU A 243 -14.84 -22.74 -4.15
CA GLU A 243 -14.52 -22.65 -5.59
C GLU A 243 -15.31 -21.53 -6.29
N SER A 244 -16.53 -21.24 -5.84
CA SER A 244 -17.33 -20.13 -6.38
C SER A 244 -16.70 -18.76 -6.14
N GLU A 245 -16.01 -18.57 -5.03
CA GLU A 245 -15.29 -17.32 -4.71
C GLU A 245 -13.99 -17.23 -5.49
N LEU A 246 -13.24 -18.33 -5.58
CA LEU A 246 -12.02 -18.40 -6.38
C LEU A 246 -12.30 -18.15 -7.86
N THR A 247 -13.40 -18.72 -8.39
CA THR A 247 -13.85 -18.47 -9.77
C THR A 247 -14.13 -16.99 -10.01
N ARG A 248 -14.80 -16.30 -9.08
CA ARG A 248 -15.04 -14.85 -9.16
C ARG A 248 -13.75 -14.06 -9.08
N ALA A 249 -12.84 -14.43 -8.17
CA ALA A 249 -11.54 -13.79 -8.01
C ALA A 249 -10.66 -13.94 -9.26
N ARG A 250 -10.61 -15.16 -9.87
CA ARG A 250 -9.93 -15.40 -11.15
C ARG A 250 -10.49 -14.51 -12.27
N ALA A 251 -11.83 -14.51 -12.43
CA ALA A 251 -12.49 -13.70 -13.43
C ALA A 251 -12.17 -12.21 -13.25
N HIS A 252 -12.17 -11.73 -12.00
CA HIS A 252 -11.82 -10.34 -11.69
C HIS A 252 -10.36 -10.05 -12.00
N ASN A 253 -9.43 -10.82 -11.48
CA ASN A 253 -7.99 -10.60 -11.68
C ASN A 253 -7.63 -10.59 -13.17
N LEU A 254 -8.16 -11.54 -13.96
CA LEU A 254 -7.95 -11.60 -15.41
C LEU A 254 -8.55 -10.39 -16.14
N ALA A 255 -9.71 -9.89 -15.71
CA ALA A 255 -10.30 -8.67 -16.29
C ALA A 255 -9.44 -7.43 -16.00
N CYS A 256 -8.91 -7.30 -14.77
CA CYS A 256 -7.98 -6.23 -14.41
C CYS A 256 -6.65 -6.37 -15.15
N LEU A 257 -6.10 -7.60 -15.23
CA LEU A 257 -4.90 -7.89 -16.00
C LEU A 257 -5.06 -7.47 -17.47
N GLY A 258 -6.18 -7.83 -18.11
CA GLY A 258 -6.49 -7.36 -19.47
C GLY A 258 -6.56 -5.85 -19.58
N THR A 259 -7.06 -5.17 -18.56
CA THR A 259 -7.13 -3.70 -18.56
C THR A 259 -5.72 -3.09 -18.52
N VAL A 260 -4.87 -3.53 -17.61
CA VAL A 260 -3.52 -2.97 -17.48
C VAL A 260 -2.61 -3.36 -18.66
N GLN A 261 -2.80 -4.54 -19.25
CA GLN A 261 -2.14 -4.91 -20.51
C GLN A 261 -2.49 -3.95 -21.64
N ALA A 262 -3.76 -3.62 -21.82
CA ALA A 262 -4.17 -2.65 -22.82
C ALA A 262 -3.64 -1.24 -22.54
N LEU A 263 -3.64 -0.81 -21.28
CA LEU A 263 -3.11 0.49 -20.86
C LEU A 263 -1.59 0.60 -21.05
N THR A 264 -0.86 -0.50 -20.90
CA THR A 264 0.60 -0.58 -21.09
C THR A 264 1.01 -0.88 -22.54
N GLY A 265 0.05 -1.00 -23.46
CA GLY A 265 0.31 -1.09 -24.91
C GLY A 265 0.32 -2.50 -25.47
N ASP A 266 -0.20 -3.50 -24.77
CA ASP A 266 -0.37 -4.87 -25.26
C ASP A 266 -1.86 -5.26 -25.41
N PRO A 267 -2.53 -4.79 -26.47
CA PRO A 267 -3.95 -5.11 -26.71
C PRO A 267 -4.17 -6.58 -27.08
N GLN A 268 -3.15 -7.31 -27.56
CA GLN A 268 -3.29 -8.72 -27.89
C GLN A 268 -3.42 -9.57 -26.64
N SER A 269 -2.52 -9.43 -25.69
CA SER A 269 -2.61 -10.10 -24.39
C SER A 269 -3.85 -9.68 -23.62
N ALA A 270 -4.23 -8.39 -23.69
CA ALA A 270 -5.46 -7.87 -23.09
C ALA A 270 -6.71 -8.64 -23.55
N ARG A 271 -6.85 -8.85 -24.87
CA ARG A 271 -7.96 -9.64 -25.43
C ARG A 271 -7.96 -11.08 -24.94
N SER A 272 -6.79 -11.70 -24.79
CA SER A 272 -6.66 -13.05 -24.24
C SER A 272 -7.15 -13.09 -22.80
N SER A 273 -6.66 -12.19 -21.95
CA SER A 273 -7.03 -12.11 -20.53
C SER A 273 -8.53 -11.84 -20.35
N TYR A 274 -9.13 -10.94 -21.14
CA TYR A 274 -10.57 -10.70 -21.08
C TYR A 274 -11.40 -11.92 -21.53
N ARG A 275 -10.98 -12.65 -22.58
CA ARG A 275 -11.68 -13.87 -23.00
C ARG A 275 -11.60 -14.95 -21.92
N GLU A 276 -10.46 -15.09 -21.30
CA GLU A 276 -10.29 -16.04 -20.19
C GLU A 276 -11.13 -15.64 -18.97
N SER A 277 -11.15 -14.35 -18.60
CA SER A 277 -12.07 -13.81 -17.58
C SER A 277 -13.52 -14.22 -17.85
N LEU A 278 -13.97 -14.13 -19.12
CA LEU A 278 -15.34 -14.48 -19.53
C LEU A 278 -15.60 -16.01 -19.50
N ARG A 279 -14.59 -16.86 -19.51
CA ARG A 279 -14.77 -18.31 -19.29
C ARG A 279 -15.15 -18.63 -17.85
N PHE A 280 -14.57 -17.88 -16.89
CA PHE A 280 -14.88 -17.99 -15.47
C PHE A 280 -16.19 -17.28 -15.09
N ASP A 281 -16.47 -16.13 -15.70
CA ASP A 281 -17.70 -15.37 -15.46
C ASP A 281 -18.24 -14.77 -16.78
N PRO A 282 -19.16 -15.48 -17.47
CA PRO A 282 -19.76 -15.01 -18.72
C PRO A 282 -20.61 -13.73 -18.58
N THR A 283 -20.99 -13.33 -17.36
CA THR A 283 -21.85 -12.17 -17.13
C THR A 283 -21.10 -10.83 -17.15
N ARG A 284 -19.76 -10.85 -17.16
CA ARG A 284 -18.90 -9.66 -17.13
C ARG A 284 -18.97 -8.86 -18.43
N TRP A 285 -20.08 -8.16 -18.66
CA TRP A 285 -20.31 -7.36 -19.87
C TRP A 285 -19.20 -6.33 -20.13
N LYS A 286 -18.60 -5.74 -19.07
CA LYS A 286 -17.47 -4.81 -19.21
C LYS A 286 -16.27 -5.45 -19.91
N SER A 287 -15.97 -6.72 -19.63
CA SER A 287 -14.90 -7.45 -20.32
C SER A 287 -15.20 -7.62 -21.82
N ARG A 288 -16.48 -7.90 -22.20
CA ARG A 288 -16.89 -7.95 -23.59
C ARG A 288 -16.71 -6.61 -24.30
N ALA A 289 -17.17 -5.53 -23.68
CA ALA A 289 -17.03 -4.17 -24.23
C ALA A 289 -15.54 -3.78 -24.38
N ARG A 290 -14.72 -4.11 -23.38
CA ARG A 290 -13.29 -3.81 -23.41
C ARG A 290 -12.52 -4.60 -24.47
N ILE A 291 -12.91 -5.84 -24.81
CA ILE A 291 -12.36 -6.57 -25.96
C ILE A 291 -12.51 -5.73 -27.24
N LEU A 292 -13.70 -5.20 -27.48
CA LEU A 292 -13.96 -4.35 -28.65
C LEU A 292 -13.15 -3.05 -28.59
N ALA A 293 -13.10 -2.43 -27.40
CA ALA A 293 -12.34 -1.20 -27.20
C ALA A 293 -10.83 -1.37 -27.46
N THR A 294 -10.26 -2.57 -27.28
CA THR A 294 -8.82 -2.83 -27.58
C THR A 294 -8.46 -2.73 -29.06
N TYR A 295 -9.43 -2.64 -29.96
CA TYR A 295 -9.17 -2.37 -31.39
C TYR A 295 -9.09 -0.88 -31.71
N LEU A 296 -9.43 -0.01 -30.75
CA LEU A 296 -9.28 1.43 -30.88
C LEU A 296 -7.81 1.86 -30.60
N PRO A 297 -7.38 3.02 -31.13
CA PRO A 297 -6.11 3.61 -30.74
C PRO A 297 -6.03 3.76 -29.21
N GLN A 298 -4.84 3.52 -28.63
CA GLN A 298 -4.63 3.52 -27.18
C GLN A 298 -5.14 4.79 -26.48
N LYS A 299 -5.00 5.96 -27.12
CA LYS A 299 -5.53 7.23 -26.59
C LYS A 299 -7.04 7.23 -26.42
N LEU A 300 -7.78 6.56 -27.32
CA LEU A 300 -9.24 6.43 -27.22
C LEU A 300 -9.62 5.36 -26.20
N PHE A 301 -8.90 4.26 -26.15
CA PHE A 301 -9.11 3.23 -25.13
C PHE A 301 -9.00 3.82 -23.71
N ARG A 302 -7.95 4.62 -23.43
CA ARG A 302 -7.75 5.28 -22.11
C ARG A 302 -8.91 6.21 -21.70
N LYS A 303 -9.67 6.76 -22.66
CA LYS A 303 -10.83 7.63 -22.36
C LYS A 303 -12.12 6.87 -22.07
N LEU A 304 -12.15 5.56 -22.34
CA LEU A 304 -13.32 4.70 -22.14
C LEU A 304 -13.28 3.92 -20.81
N LEU A 305 -12.18 4.03 -20.08
CA LEU A 305 -11.97 3.40 -18.77
C LEU A 305 -12.36 4.31 -17.63
#